data_e147da04295d71303b834894b66e38ed
#
_entry.id   e147da04295d71303b834894b66e38ed
#
_cell.length_a   1.000
_cell.length_b   1.000
_cell.length_c   1.000
_cell.angle_alpha   90.00
_cell.angle_beta   90.00
_cell.angle_gamma   90.00
#
_symmetry.space_group_name_H-M   'P 1'
#
loop_
_entity.id
_entity.type
_entity.pdbx_description
1 polymer ?
#
loop_
_entity_poly.entity_id
_entity_poly.type
_entity_poly.pdbx_seq_one_letter_code
_entity_poly.pdbx_strand_id
1 'polypeptide(L)'
;TEFLQHFCHQPIMNVISHFVSETVKTMIDAGNIEGAIITLGGSKTSNLVELIKTNKQTELALVNEKIATCDDGRIQLYIEKKELLLRQISSIDERFQNMLSEDCLICCERFENPVLEPNCQNLFCGECLLKWLQQKNSCPTCRCRVNPCDLIYVETNEGAVDESEHKYIKEIRMTKVQKVIEIITNKKDGKFLVFSEYDNTFYPMCDALREHKISFIEMKGSSKNREKHIDLFKSGKIPVLFLNSNFNGAGLNLTESTDIILCHRMSDSQKTQIIGRANRIGRTQKLTVHQLLVNNS
;
A
#
# COMPACT_ATOMS: atom_id res chain seq x y z
N THR A 1 -0.91 9.49 25.80
CA THR A 1 -0.78 8.98 24.42
C THR A 1 -0.73 10.17 23.47
N GLU A 2 0.23 10.16 22.55
CA GLU A 2 0.38 11.14 21.48
C GLU A 2 0.03 10.48 20.16
N PHE A 3 -0.64 11.18 19.26
CA PHE A 3 -1.01 10.70 17.94
C PHE A 3 -0.30 11.50 16.85
N LEU A 4 0.39 10.81 15.95
CA LEU A 4 1.09 11.37 14.81
C LEU A 4 0.59 10.72 13.52
N GLN A 5 0.18 11.54 12.55
CA GLN A 5 -0.20 11.07 11.21
C GLN A 5 0.95 11.32 10.24
N HIS A 6 1.25 10.33 9.42
CA HIS A 6 2.28 10.40 8.39
C HIS A 6 1.66 10.07 7.05
N PHE A 7 1.76 10.98 6.10
CA PHE A 7 1.30 10.77 4.73
C PHE A 7 2.42 10.20 3.88
N CYS A 8 2.17 9.03 3.32
CA CYS A 8 3.13 8.26 2.54
C CYS A 8 2.77 8.27 1.06
N HIS A 9 3.77 8.10 0.20
CA HIS A 9 3.60 8.09 -1.24
C HIS A 9 3.18 6.71 -1.75
N GLN A 10 2.11 6.67 -2.53
CA GLN A 10 1.61 5.49 -3.24
C GLN A 10 0.85 5.94 -4.50
N PRO A 11 1.55 6.15 -5.64
CA PRO A 11 0.99 6.79 -6.84
C PRO A 11 -0.27 6.11 -7.37
N ILE A 12 -0.33 4.78 -7.33
CA ILE A 12 -1.47 4.01 -7.83
C ILE A 12 -2.80 4.44 -7.17
N MET A 13 -2.79 4.85 -5.90
CA MET A 13 -3.99 5.30 -5.19
C MET A 13 -4.60 6.57 -5.81
N ASN A 14 -3.77 7.46 -6.37
CA ASN A 14 -4.25 8.66 -7.06
C ASN A 14 -5.05 8.31 -8.32
N VAL A 15 -4.67 7.20 -8.98
CA VAL A 15 -5.36 6.74 -10.20
C VAL A 15 -6.68 6.08 -9.88
N ILE A 16 -6.73 5.17 -8.89
CA ILE A 16 -7.82 4.21 -8.74
C ILE A 16 -8.78 4.48 -7.57
N SER A 17 -8.43 5.34 -6.61
CA SER A 17 -9.18 5.50 -5.34
C SER A 17 -10.68 5.77 -5.50
N HIS A 18 -11.09 6.45 -6.57
CA HIS A 18 -12.50 6.78 -6.83
C HIS A 18 -13.30 5.68 -7.53
N PHE A 19 -12.63 4.61 -8.00
CA PHE A 19 -13.23 3.61 -8.89
C PHE A 19 -13.33 2.22 -8.26
N VAL A 20 -12.87 2.07 -7.02
CA VAL A 20 -12.85 0.81 -6.28
C VAL A 20 -13.60 0.92 -4.95
N SER A 21 -14.02 -0.24 -4.39
CA SER A 21 -14.68 -0.30 -3.09
C SER A 21 -13.73 0.09 -1.94
N GLU A 22 -14.29 0.49 -0.80
CA GLU A 22 -13.51 0.80 0.41
C GLU A 22 -12.64 -0.39 0.86
N THR A 23 -13.12 -1.62 0.70
CA THR A 23 -12.35 -2.84 1.01
C THR A 23 -11.08 -2.92 0.15
N VAL A 24 -11.19 -2.69 -1.16
CA VAL A 24 -10.05 -2.71 -2.07
C VAL A 24 -9.10 -1.55 -1.76
N LYS A 25 -9.61 -0.36 -1.46
CA LYS A 25 -8.79 0.77 -1.00
C LYS A 25 -7.98 0.43 0.24
N THR A 26 -8.61 -0.18 1.25
CA THR A 26 -7.95 -0.58 2.48
C THR A 26 -6.85 -1.61 2.22
N MET A 27 -7.09 -2.58 1.33
CA MET A 27 -6.07 -3.57 0.94
C MET A 27 -4.86 -2.88 0.30
N ILE A 28 -5.10 -1.98 -0.64
CA ILE A 28 -4.02 -1.25 -1.36
C ILE A 28 -3.29 -0.32 -0.39
N ASP A 29 -4.01 0.43 0.45
CA ASP A 29 -3.42 1.29 1.49
C ASP A 29 -2.53 0.48 2.44
N ALA A 30 -2.93 -0.74 2.78
CA ALA A 30 -2.12 -1.65 3.58
C ALA A 30 -0.92 -2.27 2.84
N GLY A 31 -0.77 -2.06 1.52
CA GLY A 31 0.25 -2.72 0.70
C GLY A 31 -0.09 -4.16 0.31
N ASN A 32 -1.33 -4.61 0.52
CA ASN A 32 -1.82 -5.92 0.09
C ASN A 32 -2.36 -5.86 -1.35
N ILE A 33 -1.49 -5.51 -2.30
CA ILE A 33 -1.84 -5.35 -3.71
C ILE A 33 -2.32 -6.66 -4.32
N GLU A 34 -1.66 -7.78 -4.02
CA GLU A 34 -2.06 -9.11 -4.49
C GLU A 34 -3.50 -9.45 -4.07
N GLY A 35 -3.86 -9.20 -2.81
CA GLY A 35 -5.23 -9.40 -2.31
C GLY A 35 -6.25 -8.51 -3.02
N ALA A 36 -5.90 -7.26 -3.32
CA ALA A 36 -6.75 -6.34 -4.08
C ALA A 36 -6.97 -6.82 -5.52
N ILE A 37 -5.92 -7.26 -6.21
CA ILE A 37 -5.98 -7.81 -7.57
C ILE A 37 -6.88 -9.06 -7.62
N ILE A 38 -6.70 -10.00 -6.69
CA ILE A 38 -7.52 -11.22 -6.61
C ILE A 38 -8.99 -10.86 -6.34
N THR A 39 -9.27 -9.91 -5.45
CA THR A 39 -10.63 -9.44 -5.15
C THR A 39 -11.31 -8.84 -6.38
N LEU A 40 -10.56 -8.23 -7.29
CA LEU A 40 -11.04 -7.68 -8.55
C LEU A 40 -11.10 -8.72 -9.69
N GLY A 41 -10.74 -9.98 -9.44
CA GLY A 41 -10.79 -11.08 -10.42
C GLY A 41 -9.54 -11.21 -11.28
N GLY A 42 -8.43 -10.55 -10.92
CA GLY A 42 -7.16 -10.61 -11.64
C GLY A 42 -6.23 -11.73 -11.16
N SER A 43 -5.10 -11.89 -11.84
CA SER A 43 -3.98 -12.73 -11.47
C SER A 43 -2.87 -11.89 -10.82
N LYS A 44 -1.94 -12.54 -10.11
CA LYS A 44 -0.85 -11.89 -9.37
C LYS A 44 -0.04 -10.85 -10.18
N THR A 45 0.12 -11.07 -11.47
CA THR A 45 0.87 -10.21 -12.38
C THR A 45 -0.02 -9.25 -13.18
N SER A 46 -1.28 -9.04 -12.76
CA SER A 46 -2.18 -8.12 -13.45
C SER A 46 -1.81 -6.67 -13.19
N ASN A 47 -1.88 -5.83 -14.22
CA ASN A 47 -1.90 -4.38 -14.07
C ASN A 47 -3.24 -3.99 -13.42
N LEU A 48 -3.17 -3.39 -12.24
CA LEU A 48 -4.36 -3.05 -11.45
C LEU A 48 -5.25 -2.02 -12.15
N VAL A 49 -4.67 -1.06 -12.85
CA VAL A 49 -5.40 -0.03 -13.60
C VAL A 49 -6.17 -0.66 -14.75
N GLU A 50 -5.49 -1.49 -15.55
CA GLU A 50 -6.11 -2.19 -16.69
C GLU A 50 -7.20 -3.17 -16.22
N LEU A 51 -7.01 -3.84 -15.09
CA LEU A 51 -8.00 -4.73 -14.51
C LEU A 51 -9.28 -3.97 -14.12
N ILE A 52 -9.15 -2.83 -13.46
CA ILE A 52 -10.29 -1.98 -13.08
C ILE A 52 -11.00 -1.45 -14.33
N LYS A 53 -10.24 -1.00 -15.32
CA LYS A 53 -10.75 -0.52 -16.60
C LYS A 53 -11.54 -1.61 -17.33
N THR A 54 -10.98 -2.81 -17.43
CA THR A 54 -11.62 -3.98 -18.05
C THR A 54 -12.93 -4.34 -17.34
N ASN A 55 -12.95 -4.33 -16.01
CA ASN A 55 -14.17 -4.58 -15.24
C ASN A 55 -15.25 -3.52 -15.53
N LYS A 56 -14.88 -2.24 -15.66
CA LYS A 56 -15.80 -1.15 -16.05
C LYS A 56 -16.30 -1.30 -17.49
N GLN A 57 -15.45 -1.72 -18.42
CA GLN A 57 -15.82 -1.99 -19.81
C GLN A 57 -16.80 -3.19 -19.91
N THR A 58 -16.57 -4.24 -19.12
CA THR A 58 -17.49 -5.38 -19.03
C THR A 58 -18.85 -4.95 -18.48
N GLU A 59 -18.86 -4.12 -17.42
CA GLU A 59 -20.11 -3.55 -16.88
C GLU A 59 -20.84 -2.68 -17.92
N LEU A 60 -20.08 -1.88 -18.68
CA LEU A 60 -20.62 -1.05 -19.78
C LEU A 60 -21.25 -1.89 -20.88
N ALA A 61 -20.63 -3.02 -21.26
CA ALA A 61 -21.19 -3.94 -22.25
C ALA A 61 -22.53 -4.52 -21.79
N LEU A 62 -22.62 -4.94 -20.51
CA LEU A 62 -23.88 -5.43 -19.92
C LEU A 62 -24.97 -4.33 -19.87
N VAL A 63 -24.60 -3.09 -19.58
CA VAL A 63 -25.54 -1.97 -19.60
C VAL A 63 -26.04 -1.69 -21.00
N ASN A 64 -25.18 -1.74 -22.03
CA ASN A 64 -25.58 -1.57 -23.42
C ASN A 64 -26.55 -2.68 -23.89
N GLU A 65 -26.34 -3.93 -23.49
CA GLU A 65 -27.26 -5.04 -23.76
C GLU A 65 -28.63 -4.78 -23.11
N LYS A 66 -28.66 -4.31 -21.86
CA LYS A 66 -29.91 -3.97 -21.17
C LYS A 66 -30.64 -2.82 -21.87
N ILE A 67 -29.96 -1.80 -22.35
CA ILE A 67 -30.55 -0.70 -23.13
C ILE A 67 -31.21 -1.24 -24.43
N ALA A 68 -30.54 -2.20 -25.09
CA ALA A 68 -31.04 -2.77 -26.34
C ALA A 68 -32.25 -3.71 -26.16
N THR A 69 -32.40 -4.31 -24.98
CA THR A 69 -33.44 -5.33 -24.71
C THR A 69 -34.58 -4.85 -23.79
N CYS A 70 -34.50 -3.65 -23.24
CA CYS A 70 -35.45 -3.14 -22.25
C CYS A 70 -36.59 -2.36 -22.91
N ASP A 71 -37.81 -2.82 -22.73
CA ASP A 71 -39.05 -2.13 -23.20
C ASP A 71 -39.67 -1.23 -22.12
N ASP A 72 -39.06 -1.14 -20.94
CA ASP A 72 -39.60 -0.48 -19.76
C ASP A 72 -39.11 0.96 -19.59
N GLY A 73 -39.87 1.76 -18.80
CA GLY A 73 -39.49 3.12 -18.38
C GLY A 73 -38.16 3.24 -17.61
N ARG A 74 -37.38 2.16 -17.51
CA ARG A 74 -36.04 2.09 -16.91
C ARG A 74 -34.88 2.39 -17.85
N ILE A 75 -35.16 2.60 -19.15
CA ILE A 75 -34.13 2.90 -20.16
C ILE A 75 -33.30 4.13 -19.74
N GLN A 76 -33.95 5.18 -19.23
CA GLN A 76 -33.26 6.40 -18.79
C GLN A 76 -32.21 6.13 -17.70
N LEU A 77 -32.51 5.26 -16.74
CA LEU A 77 -31.58 4.86 -15.69
C LEU A 77 -30.34 4.14 -16.25
N TYR A 78 -30.53 3.27 -17.27
CA TYR A 78 -29.40 2.60 -17.92
C TYR A 78 -28.56 3.57 -18.77
N ILE A 79 -29.18 4.56 -19.41
CA ILE A 79 -28.46 5.62 -20.14
C ILE A 79 -27.58 6.42 -19.17
N GLU A 80 -28.12 6.86 -18.05
CA GLU A 80 -27.37 7.60 -17.02
C GLU A 80 -26.19 6.75 -16.48
N LYS A 81 -26.45 5.46 -16.24
CA LYS A 81 -25.38 4.51 -15.81
C LYS A 81 -24.30 4.34 -16.88
N LYS A 82 -24.68 4.24 -18.16
CA LYS A 82 -23.75 4.20 -19.28
C LYS A 82 -22.84 5.42 -19.32
N GLU A 83 -23.43 6.63 -19.23
CA GLU A 83 -22.66 7.88 -19.22
C GLU A 83 -21.70 7.94 -18.04
N LEU A 84 -22.13 7.51 -16.85
CA LEU A 84 -21.27 7.44 -15.67
C LEU A 84 -20.09 6.52 -15.90
N LEU A 85 -20.31 5.31 -16.44
CA LEU A 85 -19.23 4.34 -16.72
C LEU A 85 -18.24 4.89 -17.75
N LEU A 86 -18.71 5.54 -18.81
CA LEU A 86 -17.85 6.18 -19.81
C LEU A 86 -16.97 7.27 -19.20
N ARG A 87 -17.54 8.14 -18.35
CA ARG A 87 -16.76 9.15 -17.62
C ARG A 87 -15.73 8.52 -16.67
N GLN A 88 -16.08 7.44 -15.98
CA GLN A 88 -15.16 6.73 -15.11
C GLN A 88 -13.98 6.13 -15.90
N ILE A 89 -14.23 5.48 -17.03
CA ILE A 89 -13.19 4.90 -17.90
C ILE A 89 -12.25 6.02 -18.41
N SER A 90 -12.80 7.11 -18.93
CA SER A 90 -12.00 8.24 -19.41
C SER A 90 -11.15 8.86 -18.28
N SER A 91 -11.71 9.00 -17.07
CA SER A 91 -10.98 9.55 -15.93
C SER A 91 -9.87 8.60 -15.42
N ILE A 92 -10.06 7.28 -15.52
CA ILE A 92 -9.00 6.30 -15.21
C ILE A 92 -7.84 6.47 -16.20
N ASP A 93 -8.14 6.57 -17.50
CA ASP A 93 -7.12 6.73 -18.54
C ASP A 93 -6.33 8.05 -18.35
N GLU A 94 -7.02 9.16 -18.12
CA GLU A 94 -6.39 10.46 -17.88
C GLU A 94 -5.45 10.42 -16.67
N ARG A 95 -5.89 9.86 -15.54
CA ARG A 95 -5.08 9.77 -14.32
C ARG A 95 -3.89 8.84 -14.50
N PHE A 96 -4.04 7.77 -15.28
CA PHE A 96 -2.93 6.87 -15.58
C PHE A 96 -1.90 7.53 -16.50
N GLN A 97 -2.34 8.30 -17.49
CA GLN A 97 -1.44 9.11 -18.33
C GLN A 97 -0.69 10.16 -17.50
N ASN A 98 -1.35 10.79 -16.53
CA ASN A 98 -0.69 11.70 -15.60
C ASN A 98 0.39 10.97 -14.77
N MET A 99 0.14 9.75 -14.32
CA MET A 99 1.14 8.92 -13.63
C MET A 99 2.32 8.56 -14.56
N LEU A 100 2.07 8.29 -15.85
CA LEU A 100 3.10 8.04 -16.87
C LEU A 100 3.91 9.29 -17.20
N SER A 101 3.38 10.47 -16.94
CA SER A 101 4.10 11.74 -17.13
C SER A 101 5.00 12.14 -15.96
N GLU A 102 5.02 11.35 -14.87
CA GLU A 102 5.97 11.54 -13.76
C GLU A 102 7.38 11.06 -14.16
N ASP A 103 8.37 11.29 -13.28
CA ASP A 103 9.75 10.87 -13.50
C ASP A 103 10.04 9.51 -12.85
N CYS A 104 10.95 8.75 -13.44
CA CYS A 104 11.46 7.51 -12.86
C CYS A 104 12.20 7.79 -11.55
N LEU A 105 11.86 7.05 -10.49
CA LEU A 105 12.47 7.22 -9.16
C LEU A 105 13.94 6.77 -9.08
N ILE A 106 14.48 6.15 -10.15
CA ILE A 106 15.86 5.65 -10.18
C ILE A 106 16.78 6.66 -10.90
N CYS A 107 16.42 7.08 -12.13
CA CYS A 107 17.22 8.04 -12.89
C CYS A 107 16.79 9.50 -12.71
N CYS A 108 15.59 9.74 -12.14
CA CYS A 108 14.99 11.07 -12.01
C CYS A 108 14.74 11.78 -13.35
N GLU A 109 14.53 11.02 -14.41
CA GLU A 109 14.19 11.47 -15.75
C GLU A 109 12.85 10.88 -16.17
N ARG A 110 12.27 11.37 -17.28
CA ARG A 110 11.05 10.83 -17.87
C ARG A 110 11.17 9.32 -18.10
N PHE A 111 10.04 8.61 -18.02
CA PHE A 111 10.06 7.18 -18.26
C PHE A 111 10.46 6.82 -19.69
N GLU A 112 11.47 5.98 -19.82
CA GLU A 112 11.82 5.28 -21.05
C GLU A 112 11.41 3.82 -20.93
N ASN A 113 10.58 3.33 -21.89
CA ASN A 113 10.06 1.96 -21.88
C ASN A 113 9.51 1.58 -20.49
N PRO A 114 8.46 2.25 -20.00
CA PRO A 114 8.01 2.08 -18.63
C PRO A 114 7.58 0.65 -18.33
N VAL A 115 8.00 0.16 -17.18
CA VAL A 115 7.59 -1.11 -16.61
C VAL A 115 6.93 -0.87 -15.26
N LEU A 116 5.88 -1.63 -15.00
CA LEU A 116 5.15 -1.59 -13.75
C LEU A 116 5.57 -2.79 -12.89
N GLU A 117 5.96 -2.52 -11.66
CA GLU A 117 6.33 -3.54 -10.69
C GLU A 117 5.06 -4.14 -10.05
N PRO A 118 4.83 -5.46 -10.12
CA PRO A 118 3.55 -6.06 -9.78
C PRO A 118 3.17 -5.95 -8.29
N ASN A 119 4.13 -5.93 -7.35
CA ASN A 119 3.82 -5.93 -5.92
C ASN A 119 3.37 -4.58 -5.38
N CYS A 120 3.80 -3.47 -5.97
CA CYS A 120 3.42 -2.12 -5.52
C CYS A 120 2.80 -1.26 -6.61
N GLN A 121 2.77 -1.75 -7.85
CA GLN A 121 2.21 -1.05 -9.01
C GLN A 121 2.89 0.31 -9.28
N ASN A 122 4.18 0.46 -8.89
CA ASN A 122 4.98 1.63 -9.24
C ASN A 122 5.63 1.45 -10.62
N LEU A 123 5.81 2.58 -11.32
CA LEU A 123 6.44 2.66 -12.63
C LEU A 123 7.94 2.96 -12.50
N PHE A 124 8.71 2.37 -13.39
CA PHE A 124 10.15 2.61 -13.56
C PHE A 124 10.51 2.50 -15.04
N CYS A 125 11.62 3.12 -15.46
CA CYS A 125 12.22 2.77 -16.74
C CYS A 125 12.63 1.30 -16.72
N GLY A 126 12.38 0.57 -17.79
CA GLY A 126 12.69 -0.86 -17.87
C GLY A 126 14.17 -1.15 -17.61
N GLU A 127 15.07 -0.40 -18.26
CA GLU A 127 16.52 -0.54 -18.04
C GLU A 127 16.95 -0.18 -16.62
N CYS A 128 16.40 0.89 -16.04
CA CYS A 128 16.73 1.30 -14.67
C CYS A 128 16.39 0.22 -13.67
N LEU A 129 15.19 -0.35 -13.75
CA LEU A 129 14.76 -1.41 -12.85
C LEU A 129 15.56 -2.69 -13.07
N LEU A 130 15.83 -3.10 -14.31
CA LEU A 130 16.64 -4.28 -14.60
C LEU A 130 18.07 -4.14 -14.08
N LYS A 131 18.72 -2.98 -14.26
CA LYS A 131 20.05 -2.69 -13.70
C LYS A 131 20.05 -2.74 -12.17
N TRP A 132 18.99 -2.22 -11.55
CA TRP A 132 18.82 -2.31 -10.10
C TRP A 132 18.68 -3.77 -9.63
N LEU A 133 17.84 -4.57 -10.31
CA LEU A 133 17.60 -5.97 -9.95
C LEU A 133 18.82 -6.88 -10.13
N GLN A 134 19.80 -6.51 -10.98
CA GLN A 134 21.10 -7.19 -11.08
C GLN A 134 21.92 -7.06 -9.79
N GLN A 135 21.72 -5.99 -9.02
CA GLN A 135 22.45 -5.74 -7.77
C GLN A 135 21.64 -6.15 -6.53
N LYS A 136 20.31 -6.00 -6.58
CA LYS A 136 19.38 -6.26 -5.48
C LYS A 136 18.11 -6.92 -6.00
N ASN A 137 17.81 -8.11 -5.54
CA ASN A 137 16.60 -8.86 -5.95
C ASN A 137 15.28 -8.30 -5.36
N SER A 138 15.20 -6.99 -5.12
CA SER A 138 14.05 -6.35 -4.48
C SER A 138 13.72 -5.01 -5.14
N CYS A 139 12.43 -4.66 -5.13
CA CYS A 139 11.96 -3.37 -5.62
C CYS A 139 12.61 -2.20 -4.86
N PRO A 140 13.06 -1.14 -5.53
CA PRO A 140 13.66 0.03 -4.88
C PRO A 140 12.67 0.76 -3.96
N THR A 141 11.38 0.64 -4.22
CA THR A 141 10.32 1.37 -3.51
C THR A 141 9.70 0.52 -2.39
N CYS A 142 9.09 -0.62 -2.72
CA CYS A 142 8.37 -1.44 -1.73
C CYS A 142 9.25 -2.51 -1.06
N ARG A 143 10.47 -2.75 -1.55
CA ARG A 143 11.41 -3.76 -1.05
C ARG A 143 10.95 -5.21 -1.19
N CYS A 144 9.78 -5.46 -1.75
CA CYS A 144 9.38 -6.83 -2.09
C CYS A 144 10.34 -7.45 -3.10
N ARG A 145 10.56 -8.75 -2.99
CA ARG A 145 11.34 -9.50 -3.97
C ARG A 145 10.65 -9.43 -5.34
N VAL A 146 11.41 -9.10 -6.36
CA VAL A 146 10.93 -8.97 -7.74
C VAL A 146 11.60 -10.01 -8.62
N ASN A 147 10.79 -10.75 -9.38
CA ASN A 147 11.28 -11.57 -10.46
C ASN A 147 11.17 -10.73 -11.76
N PRO A 148 12.27 -10.52 -12.50
CA PRO A 148 12.24 -9.75 -13.75
C PRO A 148 11.23 -10.24 -14.79
N CYS A 149 10.90 -11.55 -14.76
CA CYS A 149 9.89 -12.12 -15.67
C CYS A 149 8.44 -11.71 -15.32
N ASP A 150 8.20 -11.19 -14.13
CA ASP A 150 6.86 -10.77 -13.66
C ASP A 150 6.60 -9.28 -13.92
N LEU A 151 7.58 -8.54 -14.46
CA LEU A 151 7.42 -7.12 -14.78
C LEU A 151 6.40 -6.94 -15.90
N ILE A 152 5.55 -5.93 -15.76
CA ILE A 152 4.47 -5.61 -16.68
C ILE A 152 4.92 -4.42 -17.54
N TYR A 153 5.10 -4.65 -18.83
CA TYR A 153 5.41 -3.57 -19.77
C TYR A 153 4.16 -2.72 -20.01
N VAL A 154 4.36 -1.40 -20.01
CA VAL A 154 3.29 -0.44 -20.28
C VAL A 154 3.53 0.21 -21.63
N GLU A 155 2.57 0.05 -22.53
CA GLU A 155 2.61 0.75 -23.82
C GLU A 155 2.36 2.25 -23.60
N THR A 156 3.28 3.09 -24.06
CA THR A 156 3.11 4.53 -24.10
C THR A 156 2.66 4.92 -25.50
N ASN A 157 1.53 5.58 -25.63
CA ASN A 157 1.17 6.24 -26.87
C ASN A 157 2.18 7.38 -27.08
N GLU A 158 3.10 7.24 -28.01
CA GLU A 158 4.00 8.32 -28.45
C GLU A 158 3.16 9.42 -29.11
N GLY A 159 2.67 10.36 -28.30
CA GLY A 159 1.89 11.51 -28.73
C GLY A 159 2.21 12.72 -27.88
N ALA A 160 3.13 13.56 -28.39
CA ALA A 160 3.37 14.97 -28.06
C ALA A 160 3.31 15.32 -26.55
N VAL A 161 4.46 15.30 -25.91
CA VAL A 161 4.63 16.00 -24.62
C VAL A 161 5.16 17.40 -24.91
N ASP A 162 4.35 18.39 -24.56
CA ASP A 162 4.71 19.81 -24.55
C ASP A 162 5.82 20.04 -23.50
N GLU A 163 6.97 20.55 -23.92
CA GLU A 163 8.15 20.83 -23.08
C GLU A 163 7.99 22.09 -22.22
N SER A 164 6.82 22.36 -21.66
CA SER A 164 6.63 23.52 -20.81
C SER A 164 6.68 23.19 -19.32
N GLU A 165 7.83 23.60 -18.74
CA GLU A 165 8.02 24.00 -17.34
C GLU A 165 7.43 23.09 -16.22
N HIS A 166 8.20 22.09 -15.78
CA HIS A 166 8.02 21.54 -14.45
C HIS A 166 9.21 21.83 -13.53
N LYS A 167 9.22 23.04 -12.98
CA LYS A 167 10.01 23.39 -11.80
C LYS A 167 9.23 23.03 -10.55
N TYR A 168 8.96 21.74 -10.33
CA TYR A 168 8.43 21.27 -9.04
C TYR A 168 9.59 20.88 -8.13
N ILE A 169 9.67 21.57 -7.00
CA ILE A 169 10.44 21.12 -5.85
C ILE A 169 9.81 19.80 -5.42
N LYS A 170 10.49 18.70 -5.76
CA LYS A 170 10.04 17.33 -5.43
C LYS A 170 10.21 17.17 -3.92
N GLU A 171 9.16 17.42 -3.15
CA GLU A 171 9.11 16.92 -1.78
C GLU A 171 9.36 15.40 -1.86
N ILE A 172 10.45 14.95 -1.24
CA ILE A 172 10.79 13.53 -1.16
C ILE A 172 9.71 12.86 -0.32
N ARG A 173 8.68 12.35 -0.98
CA ARG A 173 7.58 11.65 -0.32
C ARG A 173 8.03 10.24 0.00
N MET A 174 8.19 9.94 1.27
CA MET A 174 8.60 8.62 1.76
C MET A 174 7.50 7.59 1.53
N THR A 175 7.89 6.38 1.16
CA THR A 175 6.99 5.22 1.19
C THR A 175 6.73 4.80 2.63
N LYS A 176 5.69 3.98 2.86
CA LYS A 176 5.38 3.46 4.20
C LYS A 176 6.56 2.67 4.79
N VAL A 177 7.25 1.88 3.98
CA VAL A 177 8.43 1.11 4.43
C VAL A 177 9.54 2.06 4.90
N GLN A 178 9.87 3.07 4.09
CA GLN A 178 10.87 4.07 4.46
C GLN A 178 10.48 4.81 5.74
N LYS A 179 9.20 5.15 5.90
CA LYS A 179 8.70 5.84 7.09
C LYS A 179 8.77 4.97 8.35
N VAL A 180 8.46 3.67 8.24
CA VAL A 180 8.63 2.72 9.36
C VAL A 180 10.10 2.63 9.78
N ILE A 181 11.01 2.50 8.82
CA ILE A 181 12.45 2.45 9.11
C ILE A 181 12.92 3.75 9.77
N GLU A 182 12.51 4.90 9.25
CA GLU A 182 12.82 6.20 9.84
C GLU A 182 12.36 6.31 11.29
N ILE A 183 11.09 5.95 11.59
CA ILE A 183 10.54 5.99 12.96
C ILE A 183 11.36 5.10 13.90
N ILE A 184 11.72 3.88 13.46
CA ILE A 184 12.43 2.91 14.29
C ILE A 184 13.89 3.34 14.50
N THR A 185 14.57 3.82 13.46
CA THR A 185 15.99 4.20 13.54
C THR A 185 16.22 5.48 14.33
N ASN A 186 15.26 6.41 14.32
CA ASN A 186 15.35 7.66 15.05
C ASN A 186 15.24 7.51 16.59
N LYS A 187 14.83 6.32 17.09
CA LYS A 187 14.63 6.05 18.52
C LYS A 187 15.34 4.78 18.95
N LYS A 188 16.62 4.90 19.30
CA LYS A 188 17.51 3.76 19.62
C LYS A 188 17.00 2.83 20.71
N ASP A 189 16.35 3.36 21.75
CA ASP A 189 15.80 2.58 22.87
C ASP A 189 14.29 2.34 22.74
N GLY A 190 13.76 2.52 21.53
CA GLY A 190 12.34 2.36 21.24
C GLY A 190 11.92 0.89 21.23
N LYS A 191 10.69 0.64 21.71
CA LYS A 191 10.00 -0.65 21.62
C LYS A 191 8.74 -0.47 20.79
N PHE A 192 8.72 -1.02 19.58
CA PHE A 192 7.73 -0.75 18.55
C PHE A 192 6.78 -1.91 18.36
N LEU A 193 5.48 -1.60 18.36
CA LEU A 193 4.42 -2.51 17.95
C LEU A 193 3.91 -2.08 16.58
N VAL A 194 4.06 -2.92 15.58
CA VAL A 194 3.64 -2.65 14.20
C VAL A 194 2.40 -3.45 13.89
N PHE A 195 1.30 -2.79 13.57
CA PHE A 195 0.00 -3.42 13.32
C PHE A 195 -0.46 -3.27 11.87
N SER A 196 -0.98 -4.37 11.32
CA SER A 196 -1.73 -4.41 10.06
C SER A 196 -2.84 -5.47 10.15
N GLU A 197 -3.89 -5.35 9.33
CA GLU A 197 -4.89 -6.41 9.10
C GLU A 197 -4.38 -7.49 8.14
N TYR A 198 -3.32 -7.20 7.38
CA TYR A 198 -2.81 -8.06 6.33
C TYR A 198 -1.34 -8.42 6.59
N ASP A 199 -1.05 -9.72 6.63
CA ASP A 199 0.33 -10.21 6.85
C ASP A 199 1.29 -9.79 5.73
N ASN A 200 0.80 -9.67 4.50
CA ASN A 200 1.60 -9.24 3.34
C ASN A 200 2.21 -7.85 3.51
N THR A 201 1.57 -6.97 4.30
CA THR A 201 2.10 -5.64 4.65
C THR A 201 3.47 -5.73 5.35
N PHE A 202 3.70 -6.80 6.11
CA PHE A 202 4.92 -6.94 6.92
C PHE A 202 6.14 -7.35 6.11
N TYR A 203 5.99 -8.09 5.01
CA TYR A 203 7.12 -8.66 4.27
C TYR A 203 8.15 -7.61 3.85
N PRO A 204 7.79 -6.52 3.15
CA PRO A 204 8.75 -5.50 2.76
C PRO A 204 9.37 -4.76 3.95
N MET A 205 8.62 -4.59 5.04
CA MET A 205 9.13 -3.99 6.28
C MET A 205 10.14 -4.90 6.97
N CYS A 206 9.87 -6.20 7.02
CA CYS A 206 10.78 -7.21 7.56
C CYS A 206 12.09 -7.26 6.77
N ASP A 207 12.03 -7.21 5.44
CA ASP A 207 13.23 -7.20 4.59
C ASP A 207 14.04 -5.93 4.80
N ALA A 208 13.40 -4.77 4.87
CA ALA A 208 14.07 -3.52 5.17
C ALA A 208 14.71 -3.50 6.57
N LEU A 209 14.05 -4.07 7.60
CA LEU A 209 14.65 -4.19 8.94
C LEU A 209 15.86 -5.12 8.96
N ARG A 210 15.86 -6.23 8.19
CA ARG A 210 17.03 -7.10 8.03
C ARG A 210 18.21 -6.37 7.40
N GLU A 211 17.98 -5.56 6.35
CA GLU A 211 19.00 -4.72 5.72
C GLU A 211 19.64 -3.75 6.74
N HIS A 212 18.83 -3.19 7.64
CA HIS A 212 19.29 -2.28 8.70
C HIS A 212 19.80 -3.00 9.96
N LYS A 213 19.86 -4.35 9.96
CA LYS A 213 20.31 -5.19 11.08
C LYS A 213 19.49 -4.95 12.37
N ILE A 214 18.21 -4.64 12.23
CA ILE A 214 17.29 -4.44 13.35
C ILE A 214 16.53 -5.75 13.59
N SER A 215 16.58 -6.24 14.84
CA SER A 215 15.91 -7.46 15.25
C SER A 215 14.41 -7.26 15.38
N PHE A 216 13.61 -8.19 14.87
CA PHE A 216 12.15 -8.15 14.95
C PHE A 216 11.57 -9.56 15.09
N ILE A 217 10.31 -9.64 15.51
CA ILE A 217 9.50 -10.86 15.51
C ILE A 217 8.14 -10.59 14.88
N GLU A 218 7.68 -11.53 14.06
CA GLU A 218 6.27 -11.62 13.65
C GLU A 218 5.52 -12.50 14.67
N MET A 219 4.43 -11.98 15.23
CA MET A 219 3.63 -12.69 16.23
C MET A 219 2.77 -13.78 15.56
N LYS A 220 3.36 -14.97 15.39
CA LYS A 220 2.74 -16.15 14.77
C LYS A 220 2.94 -17.39 15.64
N GLY A 221 2.14 -18.43 15.37
CA GLY A 221 2.31 -19.74 16.00
C GLY A 221 1.48 -19.99 17.25
N SER A 222 1.85 -21.02 18.04
CA SER A 222 1.13 -21.48 19.21
C SER A 222 1.20 -20.47 20.38
N SER A 223 0.31 -20.61 21.37
CA SER A 223 0.26 -19.75 22.56
C SER A 223 1.61 -19.70 23.27
N LYS A 224 2.26 -20.85 23.46
CA LYS A 224 3.57 -20.96 24.10
C LYS A 224 4.68 -20.18 23.34
N ASN A 225 4.66 -20.22 22.01
CA ASN A 225 5.61 -19.45 21.20
C ASN A 225 5.33 -17.95 21.32
N ARG A 226 4.06 -17.56 21.35
CA ARG A 226 3.67 -16.14 21.51
C ARG A 226 4.12 -15.58 22.86
N GLU A 227 3.97 -16.32 23.95
CA GLU A 227 4.47 -15.91 25.26
C GLU A 227 5.99 -15.69 25.24
N LYS A 228 6.74 -16.62 24.68
CA LYS A 228 8.19 -16.47 24.49
C LYS A 228 8.57 -15.21 23.67
N HIS A 229 7.83 -14.93 22.62
CA HIS A 229 8.03 -13.73 21.79
C HIS A 229 7.78 -12.45 22.58
N ILE A 230 6.75 -12.44 23.43
CA ILE A 230 6.42 -11.32 24.32
C ILE A 230 7.53 -11.10 25.34
N ASP A 231 8.07 -12.15 25.93
CA ASP A 231 9.18 -12.04 26.91
C ASP A 231 10.44 -11.48 26.26
N LEU A 232 10.76 -11.89 25.02
CA LEU A 232 11.89 -11.33 24.26
C LEU A 232 11.69 -9.84 23.95
N PHE A 233 10.47 -9.42 23.63
CA PHE A 233 10.13 -8.02 23.43
C PHE A 233 10.20 -7.21 24.74
N LYS A 234 9.59 -7.71 25.81
CA LYS A 234 9.58 -7.06 27.13
C LYS A 234 11.00 -6.88 27.70
N SER A 235 11.84 -7.90 27.57
CA SER A 235 13.24 -7.84 28.00
C SER A 235 14.11 -6.89 27.16
N GLY A 236 13.58 -6.34 26.04
CA GLY A 236 14.32 -5.45 25.14
C GLY A 236 15.31 -6.15 24.22
N LYS A 237 15.35 -7.50 24.21
CA LYS A 237 16.19 -8.26 23.27
C LYS A 237 15.76 -8.07 21.82
N ILE A 238 14.48 -7.80 21.61
CA ILE A 238 13.88 -7.55 20.30
C ILE A 238 13.04 -6.28 20.37
N PRO A 239 13.42 -5.24 19.63
CA PRO A 239 12.75 -3.94 19.71
C PRO A 239 11.46 -3.83 18.91
N VAL A 240 11.23 -4.70 17.90
CA VAL A 240 10.11 -4.60 16.97
C VAL A 240 9.26 -5.87 16.98
N LEU A 241 7.95 -5.70 17.17
CA LEU A 241 6.98 -6.78 17.17
C LEU A 241 5.88 -6.49 16.14
N PHE A 242 5.73 -7.36 15.14
CA PHE A 242 4.67 -7.29 14.15
C PHE A 242 3.44 -8.09 14.61
N LEU A 243 2.27 -7.46 14.56
CA LEU A 243 1.02 -8.04 15.04
C LEU A 243 -0.10 -7.84 14.01
N ASN A 244 -0.69 -8.94 13.57
CA ASN A 244 -1.91 -8.87 12.78
C ASN A 244 -3.09 -8.52 13.71
N SER A 245 -3.79 -7.42 13.39
CA SER A 245 -4.88 -6.90 14.23
C SER A 245 -6.09 -7.83 14.30
N ASN A 246 -6.31 -8.68 13.28
CA ASN A 246 -7.43 -9.62 13.23
C ASN A 246 -7.20 -10.87 14.09
N PHE A 247 -5.95 -11.33 14.27
CA PHE A 247 -5.64 -12.61 14.89
C PHE A 247 -5.08 -12.51 16.31
N ASN A 248 -4.65 -11.35 16.74
CA ASN A 248 -4.08 -11.20 18.07
C ASN A 248 -5.19 -10.95 19.10
N GLY A 249 -5.77 -12.05 19.56
CA GLY A 249 -6.87 -12.09 20.53
C GLY A 249 -6.62 -11.32 21.82
N ALA A 250 -7.67 -11.22 22.63
CA ALA A 250 -7.68 -10.50 23.91
C ALA A 250 -6.58 -11.01 24.87
N GLY A 251 -5.99 -10.10 25.64
CA GLY A 251 -5.15 -10.47 26.80
C GLY A 251 -3.67 -10.08 26.73
N LEU A 252 -3.13 -9.68 25.56
CA LEU A 252 -1.72 -9.28 25.52
C LEU A 252 -1.50 -7.99 26.32
N ASN A 253 -0.53 -8.04 27.26
CA ASN A 253 -0.07 -6.89 27.98
C ASN A 253 1.29 -6.45 27.40
N LEU A 254 1.31 -5.30 26.72
CA LEU A 254 2.46 -4.76 25.99
C LEU A 254 2.80 -3.33 26.45
N THR A 255 2.67 -3.07 27.74
CA THR A 255 2.91 -1.76 28.36
C THR A 255 4.34 -1.27 28.25
N GLU A 256 5.28 -2.12 27.96
CA GLU A 256 6.68 -1.80 27.72
C GLU A 256 6.97 -1.16 26.35
N SER A 257 5.97 -1.19 25.44
CA SER A 257 6.12 -0.54 24.13
C SER A 257 6.19 0.98 24.28
N THR A 258 7.01 1.64 23.50
CA THR A 258 7.12 3.09 23.46
C THR A 258 6.29 3.68 22.32
N ASP A 259 6.13 2.92 21.26
CA ASP A 259 5.50 3.34 20.02
C ASP A 259 4.58 2.25 19.45
N ILE A 260 3.48 2.69 18.85
CA ILE A 260 2.60 1.87 18.03
C ILE A 260 2.63 2.44 16.61
N ILE A 261 2.82 1.59 15.61
CA ILE A 261 2.78 1.97 14.19
C ILE A 261 1.59 1.24 13.57
N LEU A 262 0.60 2.00 13.09
CA LEU A 262 -0.55 1.51 12.33
C LEU A 262 -0.25 1.66 10.84
N CYS A 263 -0.11 0.55 10.12
CA CYS A 263 0.35 0.53 8.73
C CYS A 263 -0.68 1.08 7.73
N HIS A 264 -1.94 1.21 8.11
CA HIS A 264 -3.03 1.72 7.28
C HIS A 264 -4.15 2.29 8.14
N ARG A 265 -5.19 2.85 7.49
CA ARG A 265 -6.39 3.31 8.18
C ARG A 265 -7.12 2.13 8.81
N MET A 266 -7.41 2.23 10.09
CA MET A 266 -8.18 1.25 10.87
C MET A 266 -9.42 1.91 11.48
N SER A 267 -10.44 1.12 11.79
CA SER A 267 -11.62 1.61 12.49
C SER A 267 -11.28 2.12 13.91
N ASP A 268 -12.08 3.01 14.45
CA ASP A 268 -11.85 3.56 15.80
C ASP A 268 -11.94 2.47 16.88
N SER A 269 -12.79 1.47 16.69
CA SER A 269 -12.87 0.29 17.57
C SER A 269 -11.54 -0.50 17.58
N GLN A 270 -10.98 -0.78 16.42
CA GLN A 270 -9.69 -1.47 16.28
C GLN A 270 -8.55 -0.66 16.91
N LYS A 271 -8.48 0.64 16.62
CA LYS A 271 -7.48 1.55 17.23
C LYS A 271 -7.56 1.51 18.75
N THR A 272 -8.77 1.63 19.30
CA THR A 272 -9.00 1.59 20.76
C THR A 272 -8.53 0.27 21.37
N GLN A 273 -8.82 -0.87 20.73
CA GLN A 273 -8.37 -2.19 21.18
C GLN A 273 -6.83 -2.32 21.11
N ILE A 274 -6.21 -1.87 20.03
CA ILE A 274 -4.75 -1.91 19.85
C ILE A 274 -4.07 -1.06 20.90
N ILE A 275 -4.50 0.19 21.08
CA ILE A 275 -3.93 1.13 22.03
C ILE A 275 -4.13 0.64 23.47
N GLY A 276 -5.30 0.06 23.79
CA GLY A 276 -5.59 -0.50 25.09
C GLY A 276 -4.69 -1.66 25.52
N ARG A 277 -3.96 -2.29 24.61
CA ARG A 277 -2.96 -3.33 24.94
C ARG A 277 -1.65 -2.74 25.48
N ALA A 278 -1.29 -1.55 25.02
CA ALA A 278 -0.10 -0.83 25.43
C ALA A 278 -0.39 0.22 26.51
N ASN A 279 -1.55 0.85 26.46
CA ASN A 279 -1.94 1.93 27.38
C ASN A 279 -2.81 1.38 28.51
N ARG A 280 -2.19 0.80 29.53
CA ARG A 280 -2.87 0.22 30.72
C ARG A 280 -2.46 0.93 32.00
N ILE A 281 -3.24 0.72 33.06
CA ILE A 281 -2.92 1.18 34.41
C ILE A 281 -1.53 0.68 34.83
N GLY A 282 -0.70 1.56 35.34
CA GLY A 282 0.70 1.27 35.70
C GLY A 282 1.74 1.61 34.62
N ARG A 283 1.32 2.11 33.45
CA ARG A 283 2.26 2.63 32.46
C ARG A 283 2.87 3.95 32.93
N THR A 284 4.19 4.03 32.92
CA THR A 284 4.95 5.22 33.35
C THR A 284 5.50 6.04 32.19
N GLN A 285 5.65 5.42 31.02
CA GLN A 285 6.22 6.06 29.84
C GLN A 285 5.16 6.62 28.88
N LYS A 286 5.50 7.68 28.14
CA LYS A 286 4.65 8.21 27.06
C LYS A 286 4.50 7.19 25.96
N LEU A 287 3.28 7.02 25.42
CA LEU A 287 2.99 6.18 24.25
C LEU A 287 2.79 7.10 23.05
N THR A 288 3.51 6.85 21.97
CA THR A 288 3.30 7.52 20.70
C THR A 288 2.62 6.55 19.71
N VAL A 289 1.58 7.01 19.06
CA VAL A 289 0.86 6.24 18.04
C VAL A 289 1.08 6.91 16.69
N HIS A 290 1.76 6.21 15.79
CA HIS A 290 2.02 6.63 14.42
C HIS A 290 1.00 5.97 13.50
N GLN A 291 0.27 6.77 12.73
CA GLN A 291 -0.65 6.28 11.71
C GLN A 291 -0.09 6.60 10.33
N LEU A 292 0.18 5.57 9.53
CA LEU A 292 0.67 5.70 8.16
C LEU A 292 -0.52 5.74 7.21
N LEU A 293 -0.71 6.84 6.53
CA LEU A 293 -1.79 7.08 5.59
C LEU A 293 -1.24 7.31 4.19
N VAL A 294 -2.03 7.01 3.18
CA VAL A 294 -1.78 7.46 1.80
C VAL A 294 -2.64 8.69 1.56
N ASN A 295 -2.05 9.74 0.98
CA ASN A 295 -2.81 10.92 0.55
C ASN A 295 -3.74 10.52 -0.60
N ASN A 296 -5.03 10.63 -0.36
CA ASN A 296 -6.07 10.55 -1.39
C ASN A 296 -6.42 12.00 -1.80
N SER A 297 -5.45 12.71 -2.38
CA SER A 297 -5.70 14.06 -2.93
C SER A 297 -6.36 13.98 -4.30
#